data_8a0aa1f69ac7602e9dc19de3a626bb43
#
_entry.id   8a0aa1f69ac7602e9dc19de3a626bb43
#
_cell.length_a   1.000
_cell.length_b   1.000
_cell.length_c   1.000
_cell.angle_alpha   90.00
_cell.angle_beta   90.00
_cell.angle_gamma   90.00
#
_symmetry.space_group_name_H-M   'P 1'
#
loop_
_entity.id
_entity.type
_entity.pdbx_description
1 polymer ?
#
loop_
_entity_poly.entity_id
_entity_poly.type
_entity_poly.pdbx_seq_one_letter_code
_entity_poly.pdbx_strand_id
1 'polypeptide(L)'
;LNNHTNHTPPILLTIAGFDPSCGAGVAADLKTFAAHNCYGVAAVTALTVQSTQGVISVHATPSATLRAQLDALVDDVVIAGVKIGMLTNRGNASAVTEFLDKYKFSHIVLDPVFRPTAGNAELLDTSGLKFVRDELLKRVSVITPNLPEAEFLTGMEVKDVAAMKVAGQKLIEMGARAVVVTGGHLDKPTDVYCVGTEVETFGGDHVKSPNTHGSGCTFSSAILAQLASGQQLREAVILAKAYVTKAIEKSYQIGKGAGPLNQFFRFHQEQPLRGVHEVPQHGMHPAAEPAAH
;
A
#
# COMPACT_ATOMS: atom_id res chain seq x y z
N LEU A 1 3.12 -31.35 24.10
CA LEU A 1 1.92 -30.52 23.84
C LEU A 1 2.43 -29.11 23.53
N ASN A 2 2.56 -28.80 22.21
CA ASN A 2 2.89 -27.47 21.76
C ASN A 2 1.66 -26.56 21.99
N ASN A 3 1.74 -25.70 22.98
CA ASN A 3 0.83 -24.56 23.13
C ASN A 3 1.09 -23.59 21.96
N HIS A 4 0.49 -23.83 20.81
CA HIS A 4 0.29 -22.81 19.80
C HIS A 4 -0.75 -21.82 20.39
N THR A 5 -0.32 -20.83 21.13
CA THR A 5 -1.13 -19.65 21.35
C THR A 5 -1.36 -19.05 19.96
N ASN A 6 -2.58 -19.21 19.42
CA ASN A 6 -3.01 -18.54 18.19
C ASN A 6 -2.96 -17.03 18.46
N HIS A 7 -1.82 -16.40 18.19
CA HIS A 7 -1.68 -14.96 18.30
C HIS A 7 -2.38 -14.34 17.07
N THR A 8 -3.47 -13.64 17.28
CA THR A 8 -4.14 -12.91 16.20
C THR A 8 -3.15 -11.88 15.63
N PRO A 9 -2.88 -11.90 14.31
CA PRO A 9 -1.97 -10.94 13.70
C PRO A 9 -2.54 -9.51 13.81
N PRO A 10 -1.71 -8.46 13.75
CA PRO A 10 -2.20 -7.10 13.66
C PRO A 10 -3.13 -6.94 12.45
N ILE A 11 -4.30 -6.31 12.66
CA ILE A 11 -5.28 -6.04 11.61
C ILE A 11 -5.03 -4.64 11.08
N LEU A 12 -4.75 -4.50 9.77
CA LEU A 12 -4.45 -3.24 9.10
C LEU A 12 -5.53 -2.91 8.08
N LEU A 13 -6.02 -1.67 8.13
CA LEU A 13 -6.99 -1.15 7.18
C LEU A 13 -6.28 -0.42 6.04
N THR A 14 -6.57 -0.78 4.79
CA THR A 14 -6.27 0.06 3.63
C THR A 14 -7.52 0.77 3.14
N ILE A 15 -7.41 2.07 2.85
CA ILE A 15 -8.44 2.92 2.26
C ILE A 15 -7.87 3.43 0.93
N ALA A 16 -8.20 2.78 -0.18
CA ALA A 16 -7.58 3.06 -1.48
C ALA A 16 -8.46 2.61 -2.65
N GLY A 17 -8.06 2.96 -3.87
CA GLY A 17 -8.67 2.45 -5.08
C GLY A 17 -8.28 0.99 -5.37
N PHE A 18 -9.13 0.30 -6.11
CA PHE A 18 -8.87 -1.05 -6.58
C PHE A 18 -8.30 -1.02 -8.00
N ASP A 19 -7.10 -1.55 -8.15
CA ASP A 19 -6.42 -1.82 -9.42
C ASP A 19 -6.68 -3.27 -9.84
N PRO A 20 -7.44 -3.54 -10.94
CA PRO A 20 -7.74 -4.91 -11.38
C PRO A 20 -6.51 -5.68 -11.87
N SER A 21 -5.39 -5.00 -12.22
CA SER A 21 -4.12 -5.68 -12.49
C SER A 21 -3.42 -6.16 -11.21
N CYS A 22 -3.93 -5.75 -10.04
CA CYS A 22 -3.41 -6.09 -8.72
C CYS A 22 -1.95 -5.68 -8.49
N GLY A 23 -1.43 -4.73 -9.26
CA GLY A 23 -0.07 -4.20 -9.10
C GLY A 23 0.03 -3.08 -8.07
N ALA A 24 -1.05 -2.32 -7.89
CA ALA A 24 -1.14 -1.17 -6.97
C ALA A 24 -2.43 -1.19 -6.14
N GLY A 25 -2.70 -0.08 -5.43
CA GLY A 25 -3.93 0.13 -4.66
C GLY A 25 -4.18 -0.94 -3.61
N VAL A 26 -5.46 -1.17 -3.29
CA VAL A 26 -5.90 -2.14 -2.26
C VAL A 26 -5.23 -3.50 -2.42
N ALA A 27 -5.11 -4.01 -3.65
CA ALA A 27 -4.54 -5.33 -3.88
C ALA A 27 -3.04 -5.41 -3.53
N ALA A 28 -2.25 -4.38 -3.86
CA ALA A 28 -0.85 -4.31 -3.47
C ALA A 28 -0.69 -4.13 -1.96
N ASP A 29 -1.56 -3.32 -1.34
CA ASP A 29 -1.56 -3.08 0.10
C ASP A 29 -1.82 -4.39 0.86
N LEU A 30 -2.88 -5.14 0.51
CA LEU A 30 -3.22 -6.42 1.14
C LEU A 30 -2.12 -7.47 0.97
N LYS A 31 -1.50 -7.58 -0.22
CA LYS A 31 -0.34 -8.44 -0.45
C LYS A 31 0.82 -8.06 0.45
N THR A 32 1.09 -6.76 0.61
CA THR A 32 2.18 -6.26 1.46
C THR A 32 1.91 -6.54 2.93
N PHE A 33 0.69 -6.34 3.41
CA PHE A 33 0.30 -6.68 4.77
C PHE A 33 0.47 -8.18 5.05
N ALA A 34 -0.03 -9.03 4.14
CA ALA A 34 0.13 -10.48 4.25
C ALA A 34 1.61 -10.91 4.27
N ALA A 35 2.46 -10.30 3.43
CA ALA A 35 3.89 -10.56 3.39
C ALA A 35 4.64 -10.13 4.67
N HIS A 36 4.02 -9.30 5.51
CA HIS A 36 4.51 -8.86 6.81
C HIS A 36 3.78 -9.51 8.00
N ASN A 37 3.07 -10.63 7.78
CA ASN A 37 2.30 -11.34 8.80
C ASN A 37 1.22 -10.47 9.48
N CYS A 38 0.62 -9.53 8.73
CA CYS A 38 -0.54 -8.76 9.16
C CYS A 38 -1.80 -9.21 8.41
N TYR A 39 -2.95 -9.12 9.05
CA TYR A 39 -4.23 -9.34 8.37
C TYR A 39 -4.72 -8.01 7.78
N GLY A 40 -4.97 -7.99 6.48
CA GLY A 40 -5.44 -6.80 5.78
C GLY A 40 -6.95 -6.77 5.63
N VAL A 41 -7.59 -5.65 5.99
CA VAL A 41 -8.98 -5.32 5.63
C VAL A 41 -8.99 -4.07 4.74
N ALA A 42 -10.04 -3.88 3.93
CA ALA A 42 -10.03 -2.83 2.91
C ALA A 42 -11.36 -2.10 2.80
N ALA A 43 -11.29 -0.77 2.67
CA ALA A 43 -12.37 0.09 2.20
C ALA A 43 -12.00 0.67 0.83
N VAL A 44 -12.82 0.39 -0.19
CA VAL A 44 -12.52 0.74 -1.59
C VAL A 44 -13.08 2.11 -1.92
N THR A 45 -12.20 3.04 -2.32
CA THR A 45 -12.55 4.42 -2.69
C THR A 45 -12.92 4.59 -4.16
N ALA A 46 -12.47 3.67 -5.02
CA ALA A 46 -12.81 3.64 -6.44
C ALA A 46 -12.52 2.28 -7.05
N LEU A 47 -13.24 1.98 -8.12
CA LEU A 47 -12.88 0.94 -9.07
C LEU A 47 -12.21 1.60 -10.28
N THR A 48 -11.05 1.11 -10.69
CA THR A 48 -10.40 1.58 -11.92
C THR A 48 -10.63 0.61 -13.07
N VAL A 49 -10.72 1.13 -14.28
CA VAL A 49 -10.52 0.35 -15.49
C VAL A 49 -9.05 0.52 -15.86
N GLN A 50 -8.25 -0.48 -15.55
CA GLN A 50 -6.80 -0.39 -15.58
C GLN A 50 -6.19 -1.73 -15.98
N SER A 51 -5.01 -1.65 -16.61
CA SER A 51 -4.14 -2.79 -16.90
C SER A 51 -2.69 -2.41 -16.62
N THR A 52 -1.74 -3.29 -16.90
CA THR A 52 -0.30 -2.96 -16.82
C THR A 52 0.11 -1.81 -17.73
N GLN A 53 -0.70 -1.45 -18.73
CA GLN A 53 -0.44 -0.36 -19.67
C GLN A 53 -0.92 1.01 -19.17
N GLY A 54 -1.68 1.07 -18.06
CA GLY A 54 -2.14 2.30 -17.42
C GLY A 54 -3.62 2.34 -17.09
N VAL A 55 -4.06 3.47 -16.53
CA VAL A 55 -5.44 3.74 -16.13
C VAL A 55 -6.22 4.30 -17.31
N ILE A 56 -7.36 3.67 -17.63
CA ILE A 56 -8.29 4.08 -18.68
C ILE A 56 -9.39 4.98 -18.08
N SER A 57 -10.00 4.56 -16.97
CA SER A 57 -11.01 5.35 -16.26
C SER A 57 -11.05 5.01 -14.77
N VAL A 58 -11.63 5.93 -14.00
CA VAL A 58 -11.78 5.82 -12.54
C VAL A 58 -13.24 6.03 -12.18
N HIS A 59 -13.81 5.10 -11.44
CA HIS A 59 -15.18 5.15 -10.94
C HIS A 59 -15.17 5.27 -9.42
N ALA A 60 -15.39 6.49 -8.92
CA ALA A 60 -15.36 6.77 -7.49
C ALA A 60 -16.48 6.02 -6.76
N THR A 61 -16.17 5.42 -5.64
CA THR A 61 -17.18 4.93 -4.69
C THR A 61 -17.91 6.14 -4.10
N PRO A 62 -19.24 6.15 -4.04
CA PRO A 62 -19.99 7.19 -3.35
C PRO A 62 -19.53 7.31 -1.89
N SER A 63 -19.36 8.55 -1.41
CA SER A 63 -18.84 8.79 -0.04
C SER A 63 -19.71 8.16 1.06
N ALA A 64 -21.03 8.04 0.84
CA ALA A 64 -21.93 7.33 1.75
C ALA A 64 -21.59 5.83 1.82
N THR A 65 -21.30 5.19 0.68
CA THR A 65 -20.86 3.78 0.63
C THR A 65 -19.51 3.60 1.29
N LEU A 66 -18.56 4.53 1.06
CA LEU A 66 -17.25 4.49 1.72
C LEU A 66 -17.38 4.59 3.24
N ARG A 67 -18.23 5.50 3.76
CA ARG A 67 -18.52 5.59 5.20
C ARG A 67 -19.08 4.28 5.74
N ALA A 68 -20.04 3.68 5.05
CA ALA A 68 -20.64 2.41 5.49
C ALA A 68 -19.61 1.26 5.52
N GLN A 69 -18.67 1.20 4.55
CA GLN A 69 -17.56 0.23 4.59
C GLN A 69 -16.68 0.45 5.83
N LEU A 70 -16.31 1.71 6.12
CA LEU A 70 -15.45 2.06 7.26
C LEU A 70 -16.11 1.76 8.60
N ASP A 71 -17.39 2.15 8.75
CA ASP A 71 -18.16 1.89 9.99
C ASP A 71 -18.31 0.37 10.21
N ALA A 72 -18.69 -0.39 9.19
CA ALA A 72 -18.85 -1.85 9.31
C ALA A 72 -17.56 -2.56 9.74
N LEU A 73 -16.41 -2.11 9.25
CA LEU A 73 -15.11 -2.71 9.60
C LEU A 73 -14.71 -2.38 11.04
N VAL A 74 -14.85 -1.13 11.46
CA VAL A 74 -14.42 -0.73 12.81
C VAL A 74 -15.34 -1.22 13.91
N ASP A 75 -16.61 -1.51 13.58
CA ASP A 75 -17.57 -2.10 14.50
C ASP A 75 -17.30 -3.60 14.76
N ASP A 76 -16.58 -4.28 13.84
CA ASP A 76 -16.32 -5.72 13.89
C ASP A 76 -14.88 -6.06 14.33
N VAL A 77 -13.86 -5.32 13.87
CA VAL A 77 -12.46 -5.68 14.09
C VAL A 77 -11.65 -4.55 14.74
N VAL A 78 -10.67 -4.94 15.57
CA VAL A 78 -9.73 -3.99 16.18
C VAL A 78 -8.61 -3.65 15.20
N ILE A 79 -8.66 -2.46 14.61
CA ILE A 79 -7.71 -1.99 13.61
C ILE A 79 -6.47 -1.42 14.32
N ALA A 80 -5.31 -2.02 14.06
CA ALA A 80 -4.01 -1.61 14.61
C ALA A 80 -3.39 -0.40 13.87
N GLY A 81 -3.79 -0.15 12.61
CA GLY A 81 -3.30 0.97 11.83
C GLY A 81 -4.01 1.12 10.50
N VAL A 82 -3.89 2.31 9.90
CA VAL A 82 -4.60 2.70 8.68
C VAL A 82 -3.60 3.19 7.62
N LYS A 83 -3.66 2.62 6.42
CA LYS A 83 -3.02 3.16 5.21
C LYS A 83 -4.07 3.84 4.35
N ILE A 84 -3.78 5.05 3.92
CA ILE A 84 -4.63 5.83 3.03
C ILE A 84 -3.87 6.01 1.71
N GLY A 85 -4.51 5.63 0.60
CA GLY A 85 -4.00 5.83 -0.76
C GLY A 85 -4.90 6.76 -1.57
N MET A 86 -5.24 6.36 -2.80
CA MET A 86 -6.09 7.13 -3.72
C MET A 86 -7.49 7.39 -3.14
N LEU A 87 -7.93 8.66 -3.10
CA LEU A 87 -9.22 9.08 -2.53
C LEU A 87 -10.25 9.57 -3.56
N THR A 88 -9.80 9.91 -4.76
CA THR A 88 -10.58 10.36 -5.94
C THR A 88 -11.19 11.77 -5.87
N ASN A 89 -11.83 12.15 -4.78
CA ASN A 89 -12.53 13.42 -4.66
C ASN A 89 -12.59 13.94 -3.21
N ARG A 90 -12.98 15.20 -3.08
CA ARG A 90 -13.14 15.85 -1.76
C ARG A 90 -14.11 15.10 -0.83
N GLY A 91 -15.21 14.55 -1.38
CA GLY A 91 -16.21 13.84 -0.56
C GLY A 91 -15.62 12.62 0.13
N ASN A 92 -14.82 11.83 -0.57
CA ASN A 92 -14.11 10.68 0.00
C ASN A 92 -13.02 11.12 0.97
N ALA A 93 -12.25 12.18 0.65
CA ALA A 93 -11.26 12.74 1.56
C ALA A 93 -11.90 13.23 2.88
N SER A 94 -13.07 13.89 2.80
CA SER A 94 -13.85 14.31 3.99
C SER A 94 -14.33 13.11 4.79
N ALA A 95 -14.88 12.09 4.13
CA ALA A 95 -15.36 10.88 4.81
C ALA A 95 -14.25 10.18 5.60
N VAL A 96 -13.04 10.08 5.01
CA VAL A 96 -11.88 9.51 5.69
C VAL A 96 -11.42 10.40 6.84
N THR A 97 -11.41 11.71 6.67
CA THR A 97 -11.02 12.66 7.74
C THR A 97 -11.96 12.56 8.93
N GLU A 98 -13.27 12.54 8.71
CA GLU A 98 -14.28 12.37 9.76
C GLU A 98 -14.14 11.01 10.46
N PHE A 99 -13.83 9.94 9.72
CA PHE A 99 -13.53 8.62 10.27
C PHE A 99 -12.32 8.67 11.22
N LEU A 100 -11.21 9.32 10.81
CA LEU A 100 -10.02 9.47 11.63
C LEU A 100 -10.26 10.36 12.87
N ASP A 101 -11.13 11.35 12.77
CA ASP A 101 -11.50 12.20 13.91
C ASP A 101 -12.38 11.45 14.93
N LYS A 102 -13.27 10.56 14.45
CA LYS A 102 -14.15 9.73 15.27
C LYS A 102 -13.40 8.61 15.98
N TYR A 103 -12.49 7.95 15.27
CA TYR A 103 -11.75 6.79 15.78
C TYR A 103 -10.25 7.11 15.87
N LYS A 104 -9.64 6.76 17.01
CA LYS A 104 -8.22 7.04 17.27
C LYS A 104 -7.36 5.84 16.87
N PHE A 105 -6.49 6.05 15.89
CA PHE A 105 -5.53 5.05 15.44
C PHE A 105 -4.11 5.46 15.80
N SER A 106 -3.31 4.51 16.28
CA SER A 106 -1.91 4.77 16.66
C SER A 106 -1.03 5.09 15.46
N HIS A 107 -1.32 4.45 14.32
CA HIS A 107 -0.51 4.54 13.11
C HIS A 107 -1.39 4.83 11.89
N ILE A 108 -1.15 5.96 11.24
CA ILE A 108 -1.85 6.38 10.03
C ILE A 108 -0.79 6.78 8.99
N VAL A 109 -0.71 6.04 7.88
CA VAL A 109 0.22 6.31 6.78
C VAL A 109 -0.56 6.83 5.58
N LEU A 110 -0.23 8.02 5.08
CA LEU A 110 -0.82 8.63 3.90
C LEU A 110 0.15 8.53 2.71
N ASP A 111 -0.25 7.81 1.69
CA ASP A 111 0.34 7.81 0.35
C ASP A 111 -0.52 8.75 -0.51
N PRO A 112 -0.07 9.99 -0.79
CA PRO A 112 -0.94 11.03 -1.37
C PRO A 112 -1.07 10.86 -2.89
N VAL A 113 -1.63 9.74 -3.31
CA VAL A 113 -1.74 9.35 -4.73
C VAL A 113 -2.75 10.24 -5.45
N PHE A 114 -2.30 11.10 -6.37
CA PHE A 114 -3.18 11.90 -7.21
C PHE A 114 -2.92 11.76 -8.72
N ARG A 115 -1.83 11.08 -9.10
CA ARG A 115 -1.57 10.69 -10.50
C ARG A 115 -1.14 9.22 -10.58
N PRO A 116 -1.49 8.52 -11.65
CA PRO A 116 -1.02 7.15 -11.83
C PRO A 116 0.46 7.13 -12.22
N THR A 117 1.15 6.03 -11.93
CA THR A 117 2.52 5.78 -12.39
C THR A 117 2.60 5.74 -13.94
N ALA A 118 1.51 5.32 -14.60
CA ALA A 118 1.39 5.28 -16.06
C ALA A 118 0.02 5.79 -16.50
N GLY A 119 0.00 6.64 -17.54
CA GLY A 119 -1.20 7.29 -18.05
C GLY A 119 -1.40 8.72 -17.51
N ASN A 120 -2.43 9.40 -18.00
CA ASN A 120 -2.72 10.81 -17.68
C ASN A 120 -4.03 11.00 -16.91
N ALA A 121 -4.61 9.93 -16.33
CA ALA A 121 -5.84 10.04 -15.57
C ALA A 121 -5.62 10.84 -14.28
N GLU A 122 -6.56 11.72 -13.93
CA GLU A 122 -6.59 12.33 -12.60
C GLU A 122 -7.14 11.30 -11.61
N LEU A 123 -6.37 10.99 -10.57
CA LEU A 123 -6.77 10.06 -9.51
C LEU A 123 -7.38 10.77 -8.29
N LEU A 124 -7.23 12.09 -8.22
CA LEU A 124 -7.84 12.95 -7.20
C LEU A 124 -8.11 14.32 -7.81
N ASP A 125 -9.33 14.81 -7.69
CA ASP A 125 -9.71 16.13 -8.21
C ASP A 125 -9.04 17.28 -7.42
N THR A 126 -8.99 18.46 -8.03
CA THR A 126 -8.34 19.66 -7.43
C THR A 126 -8.90 20.01 -6.06
N SER A 127 -10.20 19.81 -5.84
CA SER A 127 -10.84 20.14 -4.54
C SER A 127 -10.45 19.13 -3.47
N GLY A 128 -10.33 17.86 -3.83
CA GLY A 128 -9.82 16.79 -2.96
C GLY A 128 -8.35 16.98 -2.61
N LEU A 129 -7.52 17.38 -3.58
CA LEU A 129 -6.11 17.70 -3.37
C LEU A 129 -5.92 18.81 -2.33
N LYS A 130 -6.67 19.90 -2.47
CA LYS A 130 -6.64 21.00 -1.49
C LYS A 130 -7.08 20.51 -0.11
N PHE A 131 -8.12 19.69 -0.05
CA PHE A 131 -8.63 19.15 1.20
C PHE A 131 -7.62 18.20 1.88
N VAL A 132 -6.95 17.33 1.12
CA VAL A 132 -5.88 16.46 1.64
C VAL A 132 -4.75 17.31 2.22
N ARG A 133 -4.29 18.34 1.51
CA ARG A 133 -3.22 19.24 1.96
C ARG A 133 -3.61 20.02 3.22
N ASP A 134 -4.81 20.60 3.25
CA ASP A 134 -5.19 21.55 4.27
C ASP A 134 -5.75 20.88 5.54
N GLU A 135 -6.37 19.69 5.38
CA GLU A 135 -7.09 19.00 6.45
C GLU A 135 -6.52 17.63 6.79
N LEU A 136 -6.37 16.73 5.81
CA LEU A 136 -6.00 15.33 6.10
C LEU A 136 -4.54 15.22 6.54
N LEU A 137 -3.64 16.01 5.98
CA LEU A 137 -2.21 16.03 6.31
C LEU A 137 -1.93 16.12 7.83
N LYS A 138 -2.71 16.90 8.55
CA LYS A 138 -2.53 17.14 10.00
C LYS A 138 -2.93 15.95 10.88
N ARG A 139 -3.61 14.96 10.32
CA ARG A 139 -4.21 13.82 11.05
C ARG A 139 -3.42 12.54 10.90
N VAL A 140 -2.45 12.52 9.99
CA VAL A 140 -1.69 11.31 9.72
C VAL A 140 -0.38 11.25 10.52
N SER A 141 0.12 10.04 10.78
CA SER A 141 1.40 9.84 11.48
C SER A 141 2.58 10.14 10.56
N VAL A 142 2.46 9.76 9.29
CA VAL A 142 3.48 9.97 8.26
C VAL A 142 2.83 10.09 6.89
N ILE A 143 3.40 10.96 6.05
CA ILE A 143 3.06 11.08 4.62
C ILE A 143 4.25 10.70 3.76
N THR A 144 4.01 10.00 2.62
CA THR A 144 5.04 9.44 1.75
C THR A 144 4.99 9.98 0.31
N PRO A 145 5.06 11.30 0.07
CA PRO A 145 4.95 11.87 -1.26
C PRO A 145 6.18 11.53 -2.12
N ASN A 146 5.97 11.28 -3.42
CA ASN A 146 7.02 11.34 -4.42
C ASN A 146 7.32 12.79 -4.83
N LEU A 147 8.28 13.02 -5.75
CA LEU A 147 8.68 14.38 -6.15
C LEU A 147 7.49 15.20 -6.69
N PRO A 148 6.72 14.73 -7.70
CA PRO A 148 5.54 15.45 -8.19
C PRO A 148 4.48 15.71 -7.12
N GLU A 149 4.31 14.80 -6.19
CA GLU A 149 3.38 14.93 -5.07
C GLU A 149 3.86 15.98 -4.07
N ALA A 150 5.15 15.98 -3.75
CA ALA A 150 5.77 16.98 -2.90
C ALA A 150 5.70 18.38 -3.54
N GLU A 151 5.96 18.49 -4.86
CA GLU A 151 5.79 19.74 -5.62
C GLU A 151 4.38 20.29 -5.49
N PHE A 152 3.39 19.45 -5.73
CA PHE A 152 2.00 19.86 -5.67
C PHE A 152 1.60 20.32 -4.26
N LEU A 153 1.92 19.52 -3.24
CA LEU A 153 1.55 19.81 -1.85
C LEU A 153 2.20 21.10 -1.34
N THR A 154 3.45 21.35 -1.71
CA THR A 154 4.22 22.50 -1.24
C THR A 154 4.12 23.73 -2.13
N GLY A 155 3.74 23.55 -3.41
CA GLY A 155 3.80 24.60 -4.43
C GLY A 155 5.23 24.98 -4.82
N MET A 156 6.22 24.12 -4.57
CA MET A 156 7.65 24.33 -4.87
C MET A 156 8.10 23.31 -5.91
N GLU A 157 9.08 23.66 -6.73
CA GLU A 157 9.75 22.70 -7.62
C GLU A 157 10.67 21.79 -6.81
N VAL A 158 10.57 20.45 -7.05
CA VAL A 158 11.35 19.44 -6.31
C VAL A 158 12.05 18.50 -7.29
N LYS A 159 13.30 18.83 -7.65
CA LYS A 159 14.07 18.08 -8.67
C LYS A 159 15.25 17.30 -8.12
N ASP A 160 15.70 17.59 -6.93
CA ASP A 160 16.89 17.00 -6.32
C ASP A 160 16.73 16.81 -4.80
N VAL A 161 17.71 16.18 -4.19
CA VAL A 161 17.72 15.90 -2.75
C VAL A 161 17.69 17.17 -1.90
N ALA A 162 18.28 18.28 -2.37
CA ALA A 162 18.25 19.54 -1.64
C ALA A 162 16.83 20.12 -1.60
N ALA A 163 16.15 20.12 -2.75
CA ALA A 163 14.75 20.54 -2.85
C ALA A 163 13.81 19.60 -2.07
N MET A 164 14.06 18.28 -2.07
CA MET A 164 13.30 17.32 -1.26
C MET A 164 13.38 17.63 0.24
N LYS A 165 14.55 18.02 0.75
CA LYS A 165 14.73 18.42 2.15
C LYS A 165 13.90 19.65 2.49
N VAL A 166 13.92 20.66 1.63
CA VAL A 166 13.13 21.89 1.81
C VAL A 166 11.64 21.59 1.74
N ALA A 167 11.20 20.78 0.77
CA ALA A 167 9.80 20.37 0.63
C ALA A 167 9.33 19.56 1.84
N GLY A 168 10.15 18.63 2.34
CA GLY A 168 9.84 17.84 3.53
C GLY A 168 9.65 18.74 4.77
N GLN A 169 10.54 19.70 4.99
CA GLN A 169 10.40 20.66 6.10
C GLN A 169 9.17 21.55 5.94
N LYS A 170 8.88 22.00 4.74
CA LYS A 170 7.65 22.77 4.48
C LYS A 170 6.38 21.98 4.79
N LEU A 171 6.35 20.68 4.48
CA LEU A 171 5.23 19.81 4.85
C LEU A 171 5.10 19.65 6.38
N ILE A 172 6.22 19.60 7.12
CA ILE A 172 6.22 19.64 8.60
C ILE A 172 5.60 20.95 9.10
N GLU A 173 6.04 22.11 8.56
CA GLU A 173 5.49 23.42 8.89
C GLU A 173 3.98 23.54 8.59
N MET A 174 3.49 22.82 7.55
CA MET A 174 2.07 22.75 7.20
C MET A 174 1.27 21.82 8.13
N GLY A 175 1.93 21.13 9.05
CA GLY A 175 1.31 20.33 10.10
C GLY A 175 1.46 18.81 9.96
N ALA A 176 2.26 18.31 9.01
CA ALA A 176 2.62 16.89 8.99
C ALA A 176 3.47 16.53 10.21
N ARG A 177 3.23 15.36 10.81
CA ARG A 177 4.03 14.88 11.94
C ARG A 177 5.37 14.28 11.50
N ALA A 178 5.35 13.57 10.39
CA ALA A 178 6.54 13.05 9.71
C ALA A 178 6.32 13.01 8.20
N VAL A 179 7.40 13.14 7.44
CA VAL A 179 7.39 13.15 5.98
C VAL A 179 8.51 12.24 5.47
N VAL A 180 8.20 11.42 4.48
CA VAL A 180 9.19 10.69 3.69
C VAL A 180 9.03 11.07 2.24
N VAL A 181 9.81 12.03 1.74
CA VAL A 181 9.82 12.34 0.31
C VAL A 181 10.59 11.25 -0.42
N THR A 182 9.92 10.52 -1.31
CA THR A 182 10.52 9.39 -2.02
C THR A 182 11.17 9.84 -3.33
N GLY A 183 12.47 9.52 -3.50
CA GLY A 183 13.27 9.89 -4.66
C GLY A 183 13.69 8.68 -5.52
N GLY A 184 12.82 7.69 -5.67
CA GLY A 184 13.13 6.47 -6.44
C GLY A 184 13.41 6.70 -7.92
N HIS A 185 13.03 7.85 -8.49
CA HIS A 185 13.30 8.24 -9.89
C HIS A 185 14.58 9.07 -10.08
N LEU A 186 15.29 9.40 -9.00
CA LEU A 186 16.58 10.08 -9.09
C LEU A 186 17.66 9.11 -9.60
N ASP A 187 18.74 9.64 -10.16
CA ASP A 187 19.90 8.85 -10.62
C ASP A 187 20.45 7.94 -9.51
N LYS A 188 20.45 8.45 -8.28
CA LYS A 188 20.65 7.67 -7.05
C LYS A 188 19.37 7.70 -6.24
N PRO A 189 18.64 6.57 -6.14
CA PRO A 189 17.41 6.49 -5.36
C PRO A 189 17.64 6.91 -3.91
N THR A 190 17.20 8.09 -3.57
CA THR A 190 17.41 8.69 -2.25
C THR A 190 16.08 9.18 -1.72
N ASP A 191 15.69 8.72 -0.52
CA ASP A 191 14.52 9.24 0.17
C ASP A 191 14.94 10.21 1.26
N VAL A 192 14.13 11.22 1.50
CA VAL A 192 14.34 12.23 2.54
C VAL A 192 13.30 12.05 3.63
N TYR A 193 13.78 11.80 4.85
CA TYR A 193 12.97 11.63 6.05
C TYR A 193 13.04 12.89 6.90
N CYS A 194 11.88 13.44 7.28
CA CYS A 194 11.76 14.64 8.10
C CYS A 194 10.82 14.38 9.30
N VAL A 195 11.28 14.72 10.51
CA VAL A 195 10.48 14.73 11.75
C VAL A 195 10.89 15.93 12.59
N GLY A 196 9.98 16.84 12.89
CA GLY A 196 10.32 18.09 13.55
C GLY A 196 11.39 18.85 12.76
N THR A 197 12.54 19.12 13.36
CA THR A 197 13.69 19.77 12.71
C THR A 197 14.72 18.77 12.16
N GLU A 198 14.56 17.47 12.42
CA GLU A 198 15.48 16.44 11.96
C GLU A 198 15.22 16.13 10.49
N VAL A 199 16.32 16.06 9.71
CA VAL A 199 16.31 15.70 8.29
C VAL A 199 17.38 14.67 8.02
N GLU A 200 16.99 13.47 7.63
CA GLU A 200 17.90 12.39 7.23
C GLU A 200 17.68 12.01 5.76
N THR A 201 18.66 11.34 5.18
CA THR A 201 18.56 10.80 3.81
C THR A 201 18.89 9.31 3.82
N PHE A 202 18.05 8.53 3.16
CA PHE A 202 18.26 7.09 2.98
C PHE A 202 18.54 6.80 1.50
N GLY A 203 19.79 6.57 1.17
CA GLY A 203 20.21 6.16 -0.16
C GLY A 203 19.91 4.67 -0.42
N GLY A 204 19.95 4.28 -1.67
CA GLY A 204 19.84 2.89 -2.11
C GLY A 204 20.43 2.70 -3.50
N ASP A 205 20.65 1.45 -3.89
CA ASP A 205 21.09 1.11 -5.23
C ASP A 205 19.94 1.19 -6.22
N HIS A 206 20.24 1.62 -7.43
CA HIS A 206 19.25 1.68 -8.51
C HIS A 206 19.00 0.26 -9.06
N VAL A 207 17.79 -0.24 -8.84
CA VAL A 207 17.35 -1.51 -9.43
C VAL A 207 16.82 -1.24 -10.83
N LYS A 208 17.53 -1.70 -11.86
CA LYS A 208 17.06 -1.61 -13.24
C LYS A 208 15.96 -2.66 -13.48
N SER A 209 14.72 -2.23 -13.39
CA SER A 209 13.55 -3.07 -13.70
C SER A 209 12.44 -2.22 -14.33
N PRO A 210 11.76 -2.74 -15.38
CA PRO A 210 10.55 -2.10 -15.90
C PRO A 210 9.34 -2.32 -14.98
N ASN A 211 9.46 -3.20 -13.97
CA ASN A 211 8.37 -3.66 -13.13
C ASN A 211 8.37 -2.91 -11.79
N THR A 212 7.93 -1.66 -11.82
CA THR A 212 7.89 -0.77 -10.65
C THR A 212 6.46 -0.35 -10.28
N HIS A 213 5.44 -0.94 -10.94
CA HIS A 213 4.05 -0.58 -10.69
C HIS A 213 3.62 -0.95 -9.27
N GLY A 214 3.17 0.06 -8.52
CA GLY A 214 2.74 -0.07 -7.12
C GLY A 214 3.87 0.02 -6.09
N SER A 215 5.07 0.49 -6.46
CA SER A 215 6.19 0.67 -5.52
C SER A 215 5.83 1.61 -4.36
N GLY A 216 5.17 2.76 -4.62
CA GLY A 216 4.70 3.70 -3.60
C GLY A 216 3.71 3.04 -2.63
N CYS A 217 2.67 2.38 -3.17
CA CYS A 217 1.68 1.65 -2.35
C CYS A 217 2.33 0.55 -1.51
N THR A 218 3.28 -0.21 -2.09
CA THR A 218 4.03 -1.23 -1.35
C THR A 218 4.90 -0.61 -0.25
N PHE A 219 5.54 0.53 -0.52
CA PHE A 219 6.38 1.24 0.46
C PHE A 219 5.57 1.75 1.65
N SER A 220 4.51 2.51 1.40
CA SER A 220 3.64 3.06 2.45
C SER A 220 2.96 1.96 3.28
N SER A 221 2.55 0.86 2.65
CA SER A 221 1.97 -0.31 3.33
C SER A 221 3.00 -1.07 4.16
N ALA A 222 4.25 -1.20 3.67
CA ALA A 222 5.33 -1.81 4.44
C ALA A 222 5.69 -0.97 5.67
N ILE A 223 5.73 0.37 5.58
CA ILE A 223 5.90 1.27 6.73
C ILE A 223 4.82 0.97 7.78
N LEU A 224 3.54 0.95 7.38
CA LEU A 224 2.45 0.67 8.31
C LEU A 224 2.58 -0.69 8.99
N ALA A 225 2.92 -1.73 8.23
CA ALA A 225 3.11 -3.08 8.78
C ALA A 225 4.26 -3.15 9.79
N GLN A 226 5.36 -2.46 9.52
CA GLN A 226 6.49 -2.36 10.46
C GLN A 226 6.11 -1.61 11.74
N LEU A 227 5.37 -0.49 11.64
CA LEU A 227 4.86 0.26 12.79
C LEU A 227 3.93 -0.61 13.65
N ALA A 228 3.01 -1.34 13.03
CA ALA A 228 2.11 -2.26 13.72
C ALA A 228 2.82 -3.44 14.38
N SER A 229 4.02 -3.79 13.89
CA SER A 229 4.91 -4.78 14.49
C SER A 229 5.81 -4.20 15.60
N GLY A 230 5.62 -2.93 15.98
CA GLY A 230 6.33 -2.27 17.09
C GLY A 230 7.64 -1.58 16.72
N GLN A 231 7.99 -1.48 15.42
CA GLN A 231 9.16 -0.74 15.01
C GLN A 231 8.96 0.78 15.18
N GLN A 232 10.04 1.50 15.50
CA GLN A 232 10.04 2.95 15.45
C GLN A 232 9.95 3.45 14.01
N LEU A 233 9.38 4.65 13.78
CA LEU A 233 9.10 5.16 12.43
C LEU A 233 10.36 5.19 11.54
N ARG A 234 11.49 5.66 12.07
CA ARG A 234 12.76 5.70 11.33
C ARG A 234 13.16 4.32 10.82
N GLU A 235 13.11 3.32 11.69
CA GLU A 235 13.44 1.93 11.36
C GLU A 235 12.43 1.33 10.38
N ALA A 236 11.13 1.60 10.59
CA ALA A 236 10.06 1.19 9.69
C ALA A 236 10.29 1.68 8.26
N VAL A 237 10.75 2.92 8.07
CA VAL A 237 11.07 3.51 6.76
C VAL A 237 12.27 2.79 6.12
N ILE A 238 13.35 2.54 6.87
CA ILE A 238 14.54 1.83 6.37
C ILE A 238 14.18 0.41 5.93
N LEU A 239 13.44 -0.33 6.76
CA LEU A 239 13.02 -1.70 6.46
C LEU A 239 12.05 -1.76 5.27
N ALA A 240 11.14 -0.78 5.16
CA ALA A 240 10.24 -0.68 4.02
C ALA A 240 10.99 -0.39 2.71
N LYS A 241 12.00 0.50 2.74
CA LYS A 241 12.86 0.77 1.58
C LYS A 241 13.60 -0.50 1.13
N ALA A 242 14.23 -1.20 2.05
CA ALA A 242 14.93 -2.46 1.77
C ALA A 242 13.98 -3.52 1.20
N TYR A 243 12.76 -3.62 1.75
CA TYR A 243 11.73 -4.54 1.27
C TYR A 243 11.30 -4.23 -0.16
N VAL A 244 10.99 -2.96 -0.47
CA VAL A 244 10.57 -2.53 -1.81
C VAL A 244 11.69 -2.75 -2.83
N THR A 245 12.94 -2.39 -2.49
CA THR A 245 14.09 -2.62 -3.34
C THR A 245 14.18 -4.10 -3.72
N LYS A 246 14.05 -4.99 -2.74
CA LYS A 246 14.10 -6.44 -2.98
C LYS A 246 12.89 -6.95 -3.78
N ALA A 247 11.71 -6.42 -3.52
CA ALA A 247 10.49 -6.76 -4.27
C ALA A 247 10.58 -6.33 -5.75
N ILE A 248 11.27 -5.21 -6.06
CA ILE A 248 11.58 -4.77 -7.43
C ILE A 248 12.62 -5.70 -8.07
N GLU A 249 13.71 -6.05 -7.38
CA GLU A 249 14.73 -6.99 -7.89
C GLU A 249 14.14 -8.36 -8.26
N LYS A 250 13.15 -8.81 -7.51
CA LYS A 250 12.48 -10.10 -7.68
C LYS A 250 11.15 -9.99 -8.43
N SER A 251 10.90 -8.84 -9.05
CA SER A 251 9.71 -8.61 -9.86
C SER A 251 9.70 -9.49 -11.11
N TYR A 252 8.53 -9.67 -11.69
CA TYR A 252 8.34 -10.47 -12.89
C TYR A 252 7.41 -9.74 -13.87
N GLN A 253 7.70 -9.94 -15.17
CA GLN A 253 6.89 -9.31 -16.20
C GLN A 253 5.54 -10.02 -16.33
N ILE A 254 4.46 -9.23 -16.20
CA ILE A 254 3.12 -9.64 -16.61
C ILE A 254 2.53 -8.56 -17.52
N GLY A 255 1.77 -9.00 -18.52
CA GLY A 255 1.16 -8.07 -19.47
C GLY A 255 2.18 -7.33 -20.34
N LYS A 256 1.75 -6.21 -20.97
CA LYS A 256 2.50 -5.46 -21.98
C LYS A 256 3.08 -4.14 -21.46
N GLY A 257 2.74 -3.72 -20.25
CA GLY A 257 3.17 -2.46 -19.63
C GLY A 257 4.10 -2.70 -18.44
N ALA A 258 4.12 -1.76 -17.48
CA ALA A 258 4.90 -1.89 -16.26
C ALA A 258 4.33 -3.02 -15.38
N GLY A 259 5.13 -4.04 -15.13
CA GLY A 259 4.76 -5.17 -14.28
C GLY A 259 4.75 -4.79 -12.79
N PRO A 260 4.11 -5.62 -11.95
CA PRO A 260 4.07 -5.42 -10.50
C PRO A 260 5.37 -5.83 -9.81
N LEU A 261 5.55 -5.36 -8.60
CA LEU A 261 6.54 -5.89 -7.66
C LEU A 261 6.17 -7.32 -7.24
N ASN A 262 7.17 -8.07 -6.79
CA ASN A 262 6.96 -9.34 -6.12
C ASN A 262 6.91 -9.14 -4.60
N GLN A 263 5.74 -8.85 -4.05
CA GLN A 263 5.55 -8.69 -2.60
C GLN A 263 5.85 -9.98 -1.81
N PHE A 264 5.73 -11.13 -2.46
CA PHE A 264 5.91 -12.45 -1.84
C PHE A 264 7.28 -13.07 -2.06
N PHE A 265 8.30 -12.30 -2.44
CA PHE A 265 9.65 -12.82 -2.75
C PHE A 265 10.27 -13.65 -1.61
N ARG A 266 9.85 -13.45 -0.36
CA ARG A 266 10.33 -14.21 0.81
C ARG A 266 9.74 -15.62 0.89
N PHE A 267 8.62 -15.89 0.21
CA PHE A 267 7.89 -17.16 0.25
C PHE A 267 8.25 -18.11 -0.90
N HIS A 268 9.07 -17.67 -1.85
CA HIS A 268 9.52 -18.49 -2.98
C HIS A 268 10.67 -19.46 -2.65
N GLN A 269 10.88 -19.80 -1.37
CA GLN A 269 11.69 -20.98 -1.03
C GLN A 269 10.80 -22.22 -1.21
N GLU A 270 11.15 -23.05 -2.19
CA GLU A 270 10.49 -24.31 -2.48
C GLU A 270 10.43 -25.20 -1.21
N GLN A 271 9.35 -25.14 -0.48
CA GLN A 271 9.02 -26.18 0.47
C GLN A 271 7.96 -27.07 -0.18
N PRO A 272 8.26 -28.38 -0.41
CA PRO A 272 7.25 -29.30 -0.86
C PRO A 272 6.11 -29.33 0.16
N LEU A 273 4.87 -29.21 -0.30
CA LEU A 273 3.69 -29.36 0.53
C LEU A 273 3.73 -30.76 1.15
N ARG A 274 4.04 -30.84 2.44
CA ARG A 274 4.03 -32.10 3.20
C ARG A 274 2.63 -32.29 3.75
N GLY A 275 2.07 -33.48 3.55
CA GLY A 275 0.84 -33.89 4.23
C GLY A 275 -0.34 -34.28 3.35
N VAL A 276 -0.20 -34.33 2.03
CA VAL A 276 -1.20 -34.93 1.16
C VAL A 276 -0.75 -36.39 0.88
N HIS A 277 -1.43 -37.35 1.46
CA HIS A 277 -1.26 -38.75 1.10
C HIS A 277 -2.29 -39.12 0.02
N GLU A 278 -1.85 -39.78 -1.04
CA GLU A 278 -2.78 -40.41 -2.01
C GLU A 278 -3.70 -41.36 -1.26
N VAL A 279 -4.99 -41.13 -1.37
CA VAL A 279 -5.98 -42.10 -0.91
C VAL A 279 -5.94 -43.29 -1.90
N PRO A 280 -5.62 -44.52 -1.47
CA PRO A 280 -5.63 -45.66 -2.38
C PRO A 280 -7.00 -45.76 -3.03
N GLN A 281 -7.04 -45.78 -4.35
CA GLN A 281 -8.25 -46.09 -5.09
C GLN A 281 -8.59 -47.56 -4.75
N HIS A 282 -9.59 -47.78 -3.91
CA HIS A 282 -10.15 -49.11 -3.72
C HIS A 282 -10.66 -49.61 -5.07
N GLY A 283 -10.04 -50.67 -5.56
CA GLY A 283 -10.35 -51.31 -6.82
C GLY A 283 -11.85 -51.58 -6.94
N MET A 284 -12.42 -51.16 -8.05
CA MET A 284 -13.73 -51.62 -8.48
C MET A 284 -13.65 -53.12 -8.62
N HIS A 285 -14.39 -53.87 -7.78
CA HIS A 285 -14.64 -55.28 -8.02
C HIS A 285 -15.30 -55.43 -9.40
N PRO A 286 -14.82 -56.32 -10.26
CA PRO A 286 -15.49 -56.57 -11.51
C PRO A 286 -16.90 -57.13 -11.22
N ALA A 287 -17.89 -56.54 -11.90
CA ALA A 287 -19.27 -57.00 -11.84
C ALA A 287 -19.35 -58.50 -12.24
N ALA A 288 -20.03 -59.32 -11.42
CA ALA A 288 -20.29 -60.67 -11.71
C ALA A 288 -21.14 -60.84 -12.99
N GLU A 289 -20.71 -61.66 -13.92
CA GLU A 289 -21.48 -62.05 -15.12
C GLU A 289 -22.82 -62.64 -14.73
N PRO A 290 -23.93 -62.33 -15.43
CA PRO A 290 -25.20 -62.98 -15.20
C PRO A 290 -25.14 -64.44 -15.77
N ALA A 291 -25.47 -65.41 -14.92
CA ALA A 291 -25.64 -66.84 -15.33
C ALA A 291 -26.76 -66.98 -16.36
N ALA A 292 -26.42 -67.58 -17.46
CA ALA A 292 -27.39 -68.07 -18.47
C ALA A 292 -28.32 -69.18 -17.92
N HIS A 293 -29.64 -68.97 -18.08
CA HIS A 293 -30.63 -69.99 -18.19
C HIS A 293 -31.66 -69.63 -19.22
#